data_cdcb74d881d3e133b9b01866a361733d
#
_entry.id   cdcb74d881d3e133b9b01866a361733d
#
_cell.length_a   1.000
_cell.length_b   1.000
_cell.length_c   1.000
_cell.angle_alpha   90.00
_cell.angle_beta   90.00
_cell.angle_gamma   90.00
#
_symmetry.space_group_name_H-M   'P 1'
#
loop_
_entity.id
_entity.type
_entity.pdbx_description
1 polymer ?
#
loop_
_entity_poly.entity_id
_entity_poly.type
_entity_poly.pdbx_seq_one_letter_code
_entity_poly.pdbx_strand_id
1 'polypeptide(L)' 'MELIAGACRDGTCPSVYRTDKGTIVVQGPTVDGAPEGEMRVEVSADLLKEALERL' A
#
# COMPACT_ATOMS: atom_id res chain seq x y z
N MET A 1 -2.20 -0.05 -12.54
CA MET A 1 -1.66 0.64 -11.35
C MET A 1 -0.15 0.69 -11.43
N GLU A 2 0.42 1.74 -10.91
CA GLU A 2 1.87 1.93 -10.90
C GLU A 2 2.42 1.71 -9.49
N LEU A 3 3.42 0.84 -9.35
CA LEU A 3 4.10 0.63 -8.06
C LEU A 3 4.96 1.84 -7.76
N ILE A 4 4.74 2.48 -6.61
CA ILE A 4 5.52 3.65 -6.20
C ILE A 4 6.38 3.40 -4.97
N ALA A 5 6.13 2.33 -4.22
CA ALA A 5 6.95 1.99 -3.05
C ALA A 5 6.84 0.51 -2.75
N GLY A 6 7.89 -0.06 -2.17
CA GLY A 6 7.88 -1.44 -1.68
C GLY A 6 8.12 -2.50 -2.73
N ALA A 7 9.06 -2.31 -3.64
CA ALA A 7 9.38 -3.31 -4.67
C ALA A 7 9.78 -4.64 -4.03
N CYS A 8 9.20 -5.74 -4.53
CA CYS A 8 9.42 -7.07 -3.99
C CYS A 8 9.33 -8.09 -5.12
N ARG A 9 10.22 -9.09 -5.11
CA ARG A 9 10.34 -10.03 -6.23
C ARG A 9 9.13 -10.94 -6.39
N ASP A 10 8.53 -11.36 -5.29
CA ASP A 10 7.43 -12.33 -5.35
C ASP A 10 6.06 -11.69 -5.26
N GLY A 11 5.98 -10.39 -5.13
CA GLY A 11 4.71 -9.67 -5.08
C GLY A 11 3.94 -9.82 -3.78
N THR A 12 4.54 -10.43 -2.75
CA THR A 12 3.86 -10.65 -1.47
C THR A 12 4.24 -9.63 -0.41
N CYS A 13 5.18 -8.75 -0.70
CA CYS A 13 5.64 -7.73 0.24
C CYS A 13 4.68 -6.56 0.31
N PRO A 14 4.64 -5.84 1.43
CA PRO A 14 3.88 -4.60 1.51
C PRO A 14 4.31 -3.63 0.40
N SER A 15 3.33 -2.99 -0.23
CA SER A 15 3.57 -2.15 -1.39
C SER A 15 2.55 -1.04 -1.47
N VAL A 16 2.91 0.06 -2.15
CA VAL A 16 1.99 1.15 -2.41
C VAL A 16 1.94 1.39 -3.91
N TYR A 17 0.74 1.53 -4.44
CA TYR A 17 0.49 1.75 -5.86
C TYR A 17 -0.27 3.04 -6.06
N ARG A 18 -0.08 3.64 -7.20
CA ARG A 18 -0.87 4.79 -7.66
C ARG A 18 -1.76 4.34 -8.80
N THR A 19 -3.04 4.72 -8.76
CA THR A 19 -3.98 4.40 -9.83
C THR A 19 -4.06 5.57 -10.81
N ASP A 20 -4.62 5.31 -11.99
CA ASP A 20 -4.84 6.35 -12.98
C ASP A 20 -6.04 7.24 -12.63
N LYS A 21 -6.76 6.92 -11.56
CA LYS A 21 -7.83 7.77 -11.05
C LYS A 21 -7.35 8.83 -10.05
N GLY A 22 -6.04 8.83 -9.75
CA GLY A 22 -5.50 9.75 -8.75
C GLY A 22 -5.66 9.26 -7.32
N THR A 23 -5.90 7.95 -7.13
CA THR A 23 -6.02 7.35 -5.80
C THR A 23 -4.81 6.47 -5.51
N ILE A 24 -4.70 6.05 -4.25
CA ILE A 24 -3.58 5.24 -3.77
C ILE A 24 -4.13 3.89 -3.29
N VAL A 25 -3.47 2.81 -3.65
CA VAL A 25 -3.77 1.46 -3.17
C VAL A 25 -2.60 0.99 -2.32
N VAL A 26 -2.89 0.53 -1.10
CA VAL A 26 -1.87 0.04 -0.18
C VAL A 26 -2.08 -1.46 0.01
N GLN A 27 -1.02 -2.24 -0.19
CA GLN A 27 -1.02 -3.68 -0.02
C GLN A 27 -0.18 -4.04 1.21
N GLY A 28 -0.70 -4.93 2.04
CA GLY A 28 0.04 -5.38 3.22
C GLY A 28 -0.75 -6.42 3.98
N PRO A 29 -0.18 -6.94 5.07
CA PRO A 29 -0.90 -7.89 5.91
C PRO A 29 -2.11 -7.21 6.53
N THR A 30 -3.22 -7.96 6.62
CA THR A 30 -4.46 -7.42 7.16
C THR A 30 -4.42 -7.37 8.69
N VAL A 31 -5.13 -6.38 9.25
CA VAL A 31 -5.30 -6.20 10.68
C VAL A 31 -6.79 -6.20 10.98
N ASP A 32 -7.19 -6.89 12.05
CA ASP A 32 -8.61 -7.01 12.42
C ASP A 32 -9.21 -5.69 12.85
N GLY A 33 -10.54 -5.60 12.83
CA GLY A 33 -11.26 -4.49 13.39
C GLY A 33 -11.83 -3.50 12.39
N ALA A 34 -11.69 -3.76 11.10
CA ALA A 34 -12.26 -2.87 10.09
C ALA A 34 -13.78 -3.04 10.01
N PRO A 35 -14.52 -1.96 9.73
CA PRO A 35 -15.95 -2.07 9.48
C PRO A 35 -16.25 -2.90 8.24
N GLU A 36 -17.50 -3.32 8.09
CA GLU A 36 -17.93 -4.06 6.92
C GLU A 36 -17.65 -3.25 5.65
N GLY A 37 -17.11 -3.93 4.65
CA GLY A 37 -16.79 -3.30 3.38
C GLY A 37 -15.44 -2.61 3.35
N GLU A 38 -14.68 -2.62 4.46
CA GLU A 38 -13.37 -2.00 4.54
C GLU A 38 -12.35 -3.00 5.07
N MET A 39 -11.08 -2.67 4.89
CA MET A 39 -9.98 -3.50 5.41
C MET A 39 -8.91 -2.60 6.01
N ARG A 40 -8.25 -3.11 7.04
CA ARG A 40 -7.08 -2.45 7.61
C ARG A 40 -5.85 -3.26 7.23
N VAL A 41 -4.80 -2.57 6.78
CA VAL A 41 -3.51 -3.21 6.50
C VAL A 41 -2.43 -2.51 7.31
N GLU A 42 -1.40 -3.27 7.66
CA GLU A 42 -0.29 -2.75 8.43
C GLU A 42 0.93 -2.64 7.54
N VAL A 43 1.50 -1.43 7.45
CA VAL A 43 2.71 -1.20 6.67
C VAL A 43 3.65 -0.32 7.50
N SER A 44 4.94 -0.35 7.19
CA SER A 44 5.90 0.46 7.91
C SER A 44 5.74 1.93 7.57
N ALA A 45 6.11 2.80 8.52
CA ALA A 45 6.11 4.23 8.26
C ALA A 45 7.09 4.59 7.13
N ASP A 46 8.20 3.87 7.04
CA ASP A 46 9.19 4.11 5.97
C ASP A 46 8.60 3.85 4.60
N LEU A 47 7.74 2.83 4.47
CA LEU A 47 7.07 2.55 3.20
C LEU A 47 6.20 3.73 2.77
N LEU A 48 5.45 4.29 3.72
CA LEU A 48 4.60 5.45 3.43
C LEU A 48 5.41 6.68 3.06
N LYS A 49 6.54 6.89 3.73
CA LYS A 49 7.43 8.00 3.40
C LYS A 49 7.97 7.87 1.99
N GLU A 50 8.39 6.67 1.62
CA GLU A 50 8.88 6.41 0.25
C GLU A 50 7.79 6.71 -0.78
N ALA A 51 6.57 6.28 -0.50
CA ALA A 51 5.44 6.52 -1.41
C ALA A 51 5.18 8.01 -1.58
N LEU A 52 5.19 8.78 -0.48
CA LEU A 52 4.94 10.22 -0.54
C LEU A 52 6.01 10.95 -1.36
N GLU A 53 7.25 10.49 -1.31
CA GLU A 53 8.33 11.08 -2.07
C GLU A 53 8.19 10.85 -3.57
N ARG A 54 7.38 9.87 -3.97
CA ARG A 54 7.21 9.50 -5.38
C ARG A 54 5.85 9.88 -5.97
N LEU A 55 5.04 10.54 -5.19
CA LEU A 55 3.74 11.01 -5.70
C LEU A 55 3.88 12.25 -6.60
#